data_6ff2eb19158cde1ad8ce28f829bb3ad1
#
_entry.id   6ff2eb19158cde1ad8ce28f829bb3ad1
#
_cell.length_a   1.000
_cell.length_b   1.000
_cell.length_c   1.000
_cell.angle_alpha   90.00
_cell.angle_beta   90.00
_cell.angle_gamma   90.00
#
_symmetry.space_group_name_H-M   'P 1'
#
loop_
_entity.id
_entity.type
_entity.pdbx_description
1 polymer ?
#
loop_
_entity_poly.entity_id
_entity_poly.type
_entity_poly.pdbx_seq_one_letter_code
_entity_poly.pdbx_strand_id
1 'polypeptide(L)'
;MQRILTTLSVLLLTPLSSLCAGELKPAAMFSDHMLLQRDRPVPVWGWSDAGVEVTVSFAGQTRTSPADTSGRWMVILDAMQANPEPGTMTVAGSNGGRAVIQDVLVGDVWLCSGQSNMAMTVDGRSAWLYVGGIANAKEEMHNSANPLLRQFCVDWKTDTKPQEHCTGQWTVAGPATTANFTATGYFFARELQRRLQIPIGIINASFGGSSVEGWTSREALAQEADAEFVAKMNRLMNDYDNHDQLVADYVAALAAWETKYDRTAPGGATADNARAAPTVNASDWQQVVLPASFAKLGCPEGGVVWLRREIDVPAEFGTAWRLDFPACRAFY
;
A
#
# COMPACT_ATOMS: atom_id res chain seq x y z
N MET A 1 -27.90 82.41 -2.84
CA MET A 1 -27.86 81.13 -3.62
C MET A 1 -26.40 80.67 -3.67
N GLN A 2 -26.01 79.83 -2.73
CA GLN A 2 -24.65 79.29 -2.65
C GLN A 2 -24.65 77.87 -3.27
N ARG A 3 -23.84 77.70 -4.30
CA ARG A 3 -23.66 76.39 -4.97
C ARG A 3 -22.51 75.63 -4.25
N ILE A 4 -22.86 74.52 -3.64
CA ILE A 4 -21.88 73.57 -3.03
C ILE A 4 -21.40 72.64 -4.17
N LEU A 5 -20.12 72.73 -4.55
CA LEU A 5 -19.45 71.74 -5.38
C LEU A 5 -19.02 70.56 -4.52
N THR A 6 -19.64 69.43 -4.76
CA THR A 6 -19.23 68.16 -4.14
C THR A 6 -18.22 67.48 -5.08
N THR A 7 -16.96 67.44 -4.65
CA THR A 7 -15.90 66.69 -5.37
C THR A 7 -15.99 65.21 -5.00
N LEU A 8 -16.35 64.39 -5.95
CA LEU A 8 -16.39 62.90 -5.80
C LEU A 8 -14.99 62.36 -6.05
N SER A 9 -14.29 61.97 -5.02
CA SER A 9 -13.01 61.26 -5.13
C SER A 9 -13.28 59.77 -5.40
N VAL A 10 -13.06 59.36 -6.65
CA VAL A 10 -13.10 57.95 -7.02
C VAL A 10 -11.79 57.30 -6.58
N LEU A 11 -11.84 56.52 -5.51
CA LEU A 11 -10.75 55.64 -5.11
C LEU A 11 -10.71 54.44 -6.08
N LEU A 12 -9.74 54.42 -6.99
CA LEU A 12 -9.42 53.25 -7.79
C LEU A 12 -8.83 52.19 -6.87
N LEU A 13 -9.66 51.24 -6.43
CA LEU A 13 -9.22 49.97 -5.87
C LEU A 13 -8.67 49.14 -7.01
N THR A 14 -7.36 49.16 -7.21
CA THR A 14 -6.68 48.10 -8.01
C THR A 14 -6.90 46.80 -7.27
N PRO A 15 -7.41 45.74 -7.91
CA PRO A 15 -7.46 44.43 -7.27
C PRO A 15 -6.02 44.00 -6.96
N LEU A 16 -5.69 43.79 -5.69
CA LEU A 16 -4.53 42.97 -5.33
C LEU A 16 -4.79 41.61 -5.98
N SER A 17 -4.12 41.36 -7.10
CA SER A 17 -4.00 40.00 -7.63
C SER A 17 -3.39 39.19 -6.51
N SER A 18 -4.18 38.33 -5.87
CA SER A 18 -3.65 37.27 -5.03
C SER A 18 -2.63 36.55 -5.90
N LEU A 19 -1.35 36.72 -5.65
CA LEU A 19 -0.33 35.84 -6.17
C LEU A 19 -0.69 34.45 -5.60
N CYS A 20 -1.44 33.67 -6.36
CA CYS A 20 -1.50 32.25 -6.11
C CYS A 20 -0.06 31.76 -6.27
N ALA A 21 0.53 31.29 -5.18
CA ALA A 21 1.80 30.58 -5.25
C ALA A 21 1.60 29.44 -6.26
N GLY A 22 2.48 29.36 -7.27
CA GLY A 22 2.42 28.30 -8.27
C GLY A 22 2.56 26.93 -7.63
N GLU A 23 2.11 25.92 -8.30
CA GLU A 23 2.22 24.54 -7.81
C GLU A 23 3.70 24.16 -7.69
N LEU A 24 4.11 23.69 -6.53
CA LEU A 24 5.42 23.09 -6.26
C LEU A 24 5.22 21.86 -5.35
N LYS A 25 5.45 20.69 -5.92
CA LYS A 25 5.17 19.42 -5.25
C LYS A 25 6.40 18.52 -5.27
N PRO A 26 7.16 18.40 -4.17
CA PRO A 26 8.14 17.33 -4.01
C PRO A 26 7.49 15.96 -4.14
N ALA A 27 8.24 14.95 -4.61
CA ALA A 27 7.75 13.57 -4.62
C ALA A 27 7.44 13.11 -3.18
N ALA A 28 6.47 12.22 -3.01
CA ALA A 28 5.95 11.82 -1.69
C ALA A 28 7.03 11.31 -0.73
N MET A 29 8.12 10.76 -1.25
CA MET A 29 9.27 10.33 -0.45
C MET A 29 9.98 11.47 0.27
N PHE A 30 9.83 12.71 -0.23
CA PHE A 30 10.38 13.92 0.39
C PHE A 30 9.30 14.56 1.26
N SER A 31 9.15 14.03 2.46
CA SER A 31 8.18 14.46 3.45
C SER A 31 8.78 14.41 4.86
N ASP A 32 8.06 14.93 5.84
CA ASP A 32 8.50 14.94 7.24
C ASP A 32 8.94 13.55 7.70
N HIS A 33 9.93 13.52 8.56
CA HIS A 33 10.55 12.31 9.10
C HIS A 33 11.36 11.49 8.08
N MET A 34 11.61 12.00 6.87
CA MET A 34 12.38 11.27 5.87
C MET A 34 13.83 11.02 6.30
N LEU A 35 14.43 10.00 5.69
CA LEU A 35 15.83 9.68 5.82
C LEU A 35 16.49 9.68 4.43
N LEU A 36 17.58 10.42 4.28
CA LEU A 36 18.35 10.52 3.04
C LEU A 36 19.56 9.59 3.07
N GLN A 37 19.90 9.02 1.92
CA GLN A 37 21.08 8.15 1.78
C GLN A 37 22.39 8.93 1.98
N ARG A 38 23.26 8.44 2.87
CA ARG A 38 24.60 8.96 3.08
C ARG A 38 25.58 8.54 1.99
N ASP A 39 26.73 9.21 1.96
CA ASP A 39 27.96 8.87 1.15
C ASP A 39 27.70 8.81 -0.36
N ARG A 40 26.60 9.37 -0.85
CA ARG A 40 26.26 9.45 -2.27
C ARG A 40 25.58 10.80 -2.58
N PRO A 41 25.68 11.29 -3.82
CA PRO A 41 24.83 12.40 -4.25
C PRO A 41 23.34 12.06 -4.03
N VAL A 42 22.58 13.03 -3.52
CA VAL A 42 21.19 12.84 -3.16
C VAL A 42 20.32 13.57 -4.19
N PRO A 43 19.66 12.85 -5.11
CA PRO A 43 18.63 13.45 -5.96
C PRO A 43 17.38 13.76 -5.15
N VAL A 44 16.90 15.00 -5.28
CA VAL A 44 15.60 15.46 -4.76
C VAL A 44 14.79 15.92 -5.96
N TRP A 45 13.58 15.40 -6.13
CA TRP A 45 12.77 15.66 -7.32
C TRP A 45 11.30 15.89 -6.98
N GLY A 46 10.58 16.37 -7.98
CA GLY A 46 9.15 16.62 -7.89
C GLY A 46 8.63 17.31 -9.14
N TRP A 47 7.51 17.98 -9.00
CA TRP A 47 6.79 18.63 -10.10
C TRP A 47 6.49 20.08 -9.76
N SER A 48 6.44 20.90 -10.79
CA SER A 48 6.12 22.33 -10.73
C SER A 48 5.62 22.78 -12.12
N ASP A 49 5.30 24.06 -12.27
CA ASP A 49 5.09 24.61 -13.60
C ASP A 49 6.38 24.55 -14.43
N ALA A 50 6.26 24.35 -15.74
CA ALA A 50 7.40 24.27 -16.65
C ALA A 50 8.26 25.55 -16.58
N GLY A 51 9.58 25.39 -16.54
CA GLY A 51 10.55 26.48 -16.49
C GLY A 51 10.72 27.15 -15.13
N VAL A 52 10.00 26.73 -14.10
CA VAL A 52 10.22 27.23 -12.72
C VAL A 52 11.59 26.79 -12.23
N GLU A 53 12.38 27.74 -11.74
CA GLU A 53 13.63 27.47 -11.04
C GLU A 53 13.33 26.97 -9.64
N VAL A 54 13.71 25.70 -9.34
CA VAL A 54 13.49 25.08 -8.05
C VAL A 54 14.80 25.02 -7.28
N THR A 55 14.80 25.59 -6.10
CA THR A 55 15.93 25.61 -5.16
C THR A 55 15.67 24.68 -3.99
N VAL A 56 16.60 23.76 -3.72
CA VAL A 56 16.60 22.89 -2.54
C VAL A 56 17.72 23.32 -1.61
N SER A 57 17.37 23.55 -0.34
CA SER A 57 18.32 23.89 0.73
C SER A 57 18.25 22.88 1.86
N PHE A 58 19.40 22.24 2.16
CA PHE A 58 19.51 21.28 3.26
C PHE A 58 20.97 21.12 3.70
N ALA A 59 21.23 20.94 4.99
CA ALA A 59 22.55 20.68 5.58
C ALA A 59 23.65 21.64 5.09
N GLY A 60 23.35 22.95 5.02
CA GLY A 60 24.28 23.98 4.56
C GLY A 60 24.48 24.04 3.03
N GLN A 61 23.87 23.16 2.28
CA GLN A 61 23.89 23.17 0.82
C GLN A 61 22.67 23.90 0.26
N THR A 62 22.86 24.58 -0.85
CA THR A 62 21.77 25.15 -1.66
C THR A 62 22.08 24.86 -3.12
N ARG A 63 21.15 24.23 -3.83
CA ARG A 63 21.27 23.85 -5.24
C ARG A 63 19.98 24.19 -5.97
N THR A 64 20.08 24.56 -7.23
CA THR A 64 18.94 24.98 -8.06
C THR A 64 18.94 24.20 -9.38
N SER A 65 17.74 23.91 -9.88
CA SER A 65 17.51 23.29 -11.18
C SER A 65 16.18 23.77 -11.74
N PRO A 66 16.07 24.03 -13.06
CA PRO A 66 14.78 24.36 -13.68
C PRO A 66 13.92 23.13 -13.83
N ALA A 67 12.60 23.30 -13.72
CA ALA A 67 11.64 22.31 -14.14
C ALA A 67 11.64 22.22 -15.69
N ASP A 68 11.58 20.99 -16.22
CA ASP A 68 11.54 20.75 -17.65
C ASP A 68 10.16 21.10 -18.27
N THR A 69 9.99 20.84 -19.57
CA THR A 69 8.73 21.12 -20.28
C THR A 69 7.54 20.29 -19.80
N SER A 70 7.78 19.18 -19.08
CA SER A 70 6.74 18.36 -18.43
C SER A 70 6.44 18.84 -17.01
N GLY A 71 7.16 19.84 -16.52
CA GLY A 71 7.08 20.33 -15.14
C GLY A 71 7.91 19.52 -14.15
N ARG A 72 8.67 18.51 -14.59
CA ARG A 72 9.52 17.71 -13.71
C ARG A 72 10.81 18.46 -13.39
N TRP A 73 11.19 18.46 -12.12
CA TRP A 73 12.46 19.01 -11.68
C TRP A 73 13.25 17.97 -10.88
N MET A 74 14.57 18.08 -10.91
CA MET A 74 15.48 17.29 -10.10
C MET A 74 16.67 18.14 -9.68
N VAL A 75 16.90 18.24 -8.39
CA VAL A 75 18.06 18.91 -7.78
C VAL A 75 18.93 17.83 -7.14
N ILE A 76 20.24 17.88 -7.38
CA ILE A 76 21.19 16.91 -6.80
C ILE A 76 22.00 17.63 -5.72
N LEU A 77 21.86 17.17 -4.47
CA LEU A 77 22.70 17.58 -3.37
C LEU A 77 23.99 16.75 -3.34
N ASP A 78 25.08 17.34 -2.86
CA ASP A 78 26.33 16.62 -2.68
C ASP A 78 26.20 15.53 -1.61
N ALA A 79 27.08 14.54 -1.67
CA ALA A 79 27.14 13.47 -0.69
C ALA A 79 27.31 14.02 0.74
N MET A 80 26.58 13.44 1.67
CA MET A 80 26.60 13.82 3.09
C MET A 80 27.00 12.64 3.96
N GLN A 81 27.64 12.90 5.08
CA GLN A 81 27.91 11.88 6.10
C GLN A 81 26.64 11.58 6.90
N ALA A 82 26.58 10.42 7.54
CA ALA A 82 25.49 10.09 8.46
C ALA A 82 25.36 11.17 9.55
N ASN A 83 24.14 11.61 9.79
CA ASN A 83 23.87 12.61 10.82
C ASN A 83 22.58 12.22 11.56
N PRO A 84 22.66 11.95 12.89
CA PRO A 84 21.50 11.63 13.72
C PRO A 84 20.71 12.90 14.16
N GLU A 85 21.24 14.09 13.93
CA GLU A 85 20.57 15.35 14.30
C GLU A 85 19.54 15.73 13.24
N PRO A 86 18.28 15.97 13.65
CA PRO A 86 17.22 16.34 12.72
C PRO A 86 17.48 17.69 12.03
N GLY A 87 17.42 17.70 10.71
CA GLY A 87 17.50 18.90 9.89
C GLY A 87 16.16 19.29 9.29
N THR A 88 16.12 20.50 8.73
CA THR A 88 14.99 21.00 7.95
C THR A 88 15.43 21.18 6.50
N MET A 89 14.69 20.57 5.56
CA MET A 89 14.87 20.82 4.12
C MET A 89 13.83 21.82 3.65
N THR A 90 14.27 22.77 2.84
CA THR A 90 13.38 23.73 2.16
C THR A 90 13.47 23.51 0.66
N VAL A 91 12.32 23.42 0.00
CA VAL A 91 12.17 23.43 -1.46
C VAL A 91 11.39 24.69 -1.83
N ALA A 92 11.94 25.52 -2.70
CA ALA A 92 11.34 26.79 -3.09
C ALA A 92 11.39 26.95 -4.61
N GLY A 93 10.27 27.37 -5.21
CA GLY A 93 10.16 27.68 -6.62
C GLY A 93 10.17 29.20 -6.88
N SER A 94 10.72 29.61 -8.03
CA SER A 94 10.71 31.02 -8.46
C SER A 94 9.29 31.57 -8.69
N ASN A 95 8.29 30.70 -8.80
CA ASN A 95 6.87 31.02 -8.86
C ASN A 95 6.21 31.29 -7.50
N GLY A 96 7.00 31.30 -6.39
CA GLY A 96 6.52 31.51 -5.03
C GLY A 96 6.05 30.23 -4.32
N GLY A 97 6.03 29.08 -4.99
CA GLY A 97 5.75 27.77 -4.39
C GLY A 97 6.82 27.44 -3.34
N ARG A 98 6.42 26.82 -2.22
CA ARG A 98 7.34 26.44 -1.15
C ARG A 98 6.87 25.21 -0.39
N ALA A 99 7.80 24.30 -0.14
CA ALA A 99 7.63 23.17 0.78
C ALA A 99 8.72 23.21 1.85
N VAL A 100 8.37 22.91 3.09
CA VAL A 100 9.30 22.80 4.23
C VAL A 100 9.12 21.42 4.81
N ILE A 101 10.20 20.65 4.85
CA ILE A 101 10.22 19.26 5.29
C ILE A 101 11.01 19.20 6.59
N GLN A 102 10.37 18.72 7.64
CA GLN A 102 10.93 18.71 9.00
C GLN A 102 11.50 17.34 9.35
N ASP A 103 12.38 17.33 10.35
CA ASP A 103 12.92 16.13 10.95
C ASP A 103 13.55 15.19 9.92
N VAL A 104 14.44 15.75 9.09
CA VAL A 104 15.20 15.02 8.06
C VAL A 104 16.51 14.51 8.63
N LEU A 105 16.76 13.20 8.53
CA LEU A 105 18.02 12.57 8.90
C LEU A 105 18.84 12.15 7.68
N VAL A 106 20.11 11.88 7.91
CA VAL A 106 21.02 11.29 6.90
C VAL A 106 21.58 9.99 7.45
N GLY A 107 21.46 8.90 6.71
CA GLY A 107 21.92 7.57 7.12
C GLY A 107 21.84 6.55 5.99
N ASP A 108 21.63 5.30 6.30
CA ASP A 108 21.47 4.25 5.30
C ASP A 108 19.98 3.99 5.00
N VAL A 109 19.64 4.00 3.71
CA VAL A 109 18.26 3.71 3.23
C VAL A 109 18.24 2.36 2.52
N TRP A 110 17.35 1.49 2.94
CA TRP A 110 17.20 0.12 2.43
C TRP A 110 15.83 -0.09 1.80
N LEU A 111 15.79 -0.63 0.58
CA LEU A 111 14.56 -1.04 -0.07
C LEU A 111 14.17 -2.44 0.40
N CYS A 112 13.02 -2.55 1.03
CA CYS A 112 12.38 -3.79 1.48
C CYS A 112 11.24 -4.13 0.52
N SER A 113 11.50 -4.98 -0.45
CA SER A 113 10.56 -5.37 -1.49
C SER A 113 10.24 -6.86 -1.46
N GLY A 114 9.13 -7.25 -2.02
CA GLY A 114 8.69 -8.64 -2.14
C GLY A 114 7.20 -8.82 -1.87
N GLN A 115 6.83 -10.01 -1.43
CA GLN A 115 5.43 -10.35 -1.20
C GLN A 115 5.13 -10.60 0.30
N SER A 116 4.26 -11.57 0.65
CA SER A 116 3.68 -11.74 2.00
C SER A 116 4.69 -11.76 3.16
N ASN A 117 5.86 -12.38 3.01
CA ASN A 117 6.86 -12.41 4.08
C ASN A 117 7.49 -11.04 4.36
N MET A 118 7.61 -10.20 3.31
CA MET A 118 8.06 -8.83 3.47
C MET A 118 6.90 -7.90 3.87
N ALA A 119 5.69 -8.16 3.40
CA ALA A 119 4.51 -7.35 3.70
C ALA A 119 3.96 -7.57 5.13
N MET A 120 4.29 -8.69 5.78
CA MET A 120 3.84 -8.99 7.13
C MET A 120 4.37 -7.94 8.12
N THR A 121 3.48 -7.34 8.88
CA THR A 121 3.81 -6.30 9.86
C THR A 121 4.22 -6.88 11.21
N VAL A 122 4.84 -6.07 12.05
CA VAL A 122 5.25 -6.47 13.40
C VAL A 122 4.07 -6.97 14.23
N ASP A 123 2.87 -6.39 14.08
CA ASP A 123 1.66 -6.85 14.76
C ASP A 123 0.97 -8.05 14.07
N GLY A 124 1.52 -8.55 12.99
CA GLY A 124 1.08 -9.78 12.33
C GLY A 124 0.01 -9.62 11.28
N ARG A 125 -0.22 -8.42 10.79
CA ARG A 125 -1.09 -8.19 9.65
C ARG A 125 -0.31 -8.29 8.34
N SER A 126 -0.97 -8.78 7.31
CA SER A 126 -0.55 -8.64 5.93
C SER A 126 -1.76 -8.12 5.16
N ALA A 127 -1.71 -6.91 4.70
CA ALA A 127 -2.87 -6.17 4.22
C ALA A 127 -3.94 -6.03 5.32
N TRP A 128 -5.16 -6.49 4.98
CA TRP A 128 -6.32 -6.53 5.87
C TRP A 128 -6.45 -7.87 6.61
N LEU A 129 -5.53 -8.82 6.37
CA LEU A 129 -5.58 -10.17 6.94
C LEU A 129 -4.56 -10.31 8.08
N TYR A 130 -5.00 -10.79 9.24
CA TYR A 130 -4.11 -11.21 10.30
C TYR A 130 -3.54 -12.60 9.96
N VAL A 131 -2.22 -12.68 9.83
CA VAL A 131 -1.52 -13.90 9.39
C VAL A 131 -0.67 -14.54 10.50
N GLY A 132 -0.85 -14.09 11.72
CA GLY A 132 -0.06 -14.55 12.87
C GLY A 132 0.92 -13.48 13.32
N GLY A 133 1.71 -13.06 13.61
CA GLY A 133 2.64 -12.03 14.07
C GLY A 133 3.97 -12.63 14.45
N ILE A 134 4.82 -11.76 14.89
CA ILE A 134 6.09 -12.14 15.48
C ILE A 134 5.86 -12.64 16.91
N ALA A 135 6.76 -13.50 17.40
CA ALA A 135 6.82 -13.81 18.79
C ALA A 135 7.07 -12.52 19.61
N ASN A 136 6.38 -12.37 20.74
CA ASN A 136 6.51 -11.21 21.63
C ASN A 136 6.17 -9.86 21.00
N ALA A 137 5.24 -9.81 20.03
CA ALA A 137 4.87 -8.57 19.31
C ALA A 137 4.53 -7.40 20.24
N LYS A 138 3.80 -7.65 21.33
CA LYS A 138 3.43 -6.60 22.31
C LYS A 138 4.64 -6.01 23.03
N GLU A 139 5.57 -6.86 23.44
CA GLU A 139 6.80 -6.45 24.09
C GLU A 139 7.72 -5.70 23.13
N GLU A 140 7.86 -6.21 21.91
CA GLU A 140 8.65 -5.58 20.86
C GLU A 140 8.12 -4.18 20.55
N MET A 141 6.82 -4.03 20.33
CA MET A 141 6.20 -2.74 20.08
C MET A 141 6.37 -1.78 21.28
N HIS A 142 6.19 -2.28 22.51
CA HIS A 142 6.36 -1.45 23.70
C HIS A 142 7.77 -0.86 23.81
N ASN A 143 8.79 -1.64 23.45
CA ASN A 143 10.19 -1.27 23.57
C ASN A 143 10.80 -0.66 22.29
N SER A 144 9.98 -0.37 21.29
CA SER A 144 10.44 0.00 19.94
C SER A 144 10.81 1.47 19.75
N ALA A 145 10.78 2.30 20.80
CA ALA A 145 11.12 3.72 20.68
C ALA A 145 12.56 3.91 20.16
N ASN A 146 12.67 4.34 18.89
CA ASN A 146 13.95 4.57 18.26
C ASN A 146 13.82 5.69 17.19
N PRO A 147 14.22 6.93 17.50
CA PRO A 147 14.11 8.07 16.57
C PRO A 147 15.02 7.94 15.34
N LEU A 148 16.03 7.06 15.38
CA LEU A 148 16.96 6.83 14.30
C LEU A 148 16.52 5.71 13.34
N LEU A 149 15.40 5.03 13.63
CA LEU A 149 14.84 3.99 12.79
C LEU A 149 13.52 4.47 12.19
N ARG A 150 13.42 4.48 10.87
CA ARG A 150 12.27 5.03 10.14
C ARG A 150 11.84 4.14 8.99
N GLN A 151 10.55 4.16 8.70
CA GLN A 151 9.99 3.47 7.54
C GLN A 151 9.18 4.43 6.67
N PHE A 152 9.42 4.38 5.37
CA PHE A 152 8.46 4.84 4.36
C PHE A 152 7.66 3.64 3.89
N CYS A 153 6.35 3.66 4.10
CA CYS A 153 5.49 2.62 3.58
C CYS A 153 4.85 3.10 2.27
N VAL A 154 5.19 2.44 1.18
CA VAL A 154 4.57 2.70 -0.13
C VAL A 154 3.16 2.14 -0.12
N ASP A 155 2.18 2.96 -0.49
CA ASP A 155 0.80 2.52 -0.62
C ASP A 155 0.66 1.51 -1.75
N TRP A 156 -0.20 0.52 -1.55
CA TRP A 156 -0.42 -0.53 -2.53
C TRP A 156 -1.12 0.01 -3.77
N LYS A 157 -0.44 -0.13 -4.89
CA LYS A 157 -0.96 0.20 -6.20
C LYS A 157 -0.34 -0.71 -7.24
N THR A 158 -1.15 -1.15 -8.18
CA THR A 158 -0.71 -1.88 -9.38
C THR A 158 -1.00 -1.03 -10.61
N ASP A 159 -0.17 -1.16 -11.63
CA ASP A 159 -0.37 -0.50 -12.91
C ASP A 159 0.29 -1.32 -14.02
N THR A 160 -0.20 -1.18 -15.26
CA THR A 160 0.38 -1.81 -16.44
C THR A 160 1.55 -1.03 -17.03
N LYS A 161 1.78 0.20 -16.53
CA LYS A 161 2.85 1.11 -16.97
C LYS A 161 3.69 1.55 -15.79
N PRO A 162 5.00 1.78 -16.01
CA PRO A 162 5.85 2.40 -15.00
C PRO A 162 5.25 3.72 -14.53
N GLN A 163 5.21 3.92 -13.21
CA GLN A 163 4.68 5.13 -12.60
C GLN A 163 5.82 5.99 -12.09
N GLU A 164 5.71 7.31 -12.27
CA GLU A 164 6.65 8.28 -11.72
C GLU A 164 6.28 8.74 -10.30
N HIS A 165 5.06 8.41 -9.87
CA HIS A 165 4.51 8.78 -8.58
C HIS A 165 4.24 7.55 -7.73
N CYS A 166 4.60 7.63 -6.47
CA CYS A 166 4.07 6.75 -5.44
C CYS A 166 3.40 7.59 -4.36
N THR A 167 2.53 6.98 -3.58
CA THR A 167 2.01 7.53 -2.33
C THR A 167 2.54 6.74 -1.15
N GLY A 168 2.54 7.35 0.02
CA GLY A 168 3.08 6.75 1.23
C GLY A 168 3.52 7.83 2.21
N GLN A 169 4.02 7.41 3.36
CA GLN A 169 4.52 8.33 4.37
C GLN A 169 5.68 7.72 5.18
N TRP A 170 6.56 8.60 5.64
CA TRP A 170 7.57 8.23 6.63
C TRP A 170 6.96 8.13 8.02
N THR A 171 7.43 7.16 8.77
CA THR A 171 7.02 6.91 10.15
C THR A 171 8.25 6.60 10.99
N VAL A 172 8.36 7.20 12.16
CA VAL A 172 9.43 6.95 13.13
C VAL A 172 9.06 5.72 13.97
N ALA A 173 10.01 4.84 14.25
CA ALA A 173 9.78 3.68 15.09
C ALA A 173 9.45 4.08 16.53
N GLY A 174 8.37 3.52 17.05
CA GLY A 174 7.91 3.78 18.41
C GLY A 174 6.68 2.94 18.76
N PRO A 175 6.28 2.92 20.04
CA PRO A 175 5.19 2.07 20.52
C PRO A 175 3.86 2.22 19.77
N ALA A 176 3.58 3.41 19.27
CA ALA A 176 2.35 3.70 18.52
C ALA A 176 2.45 3.37 17.01
N THR A 177 3.63 3.21 16.47
CA THR A 177 3.87 3.18 15.02
C THR A 177 4.46 1.89 14.51
N THR A 178 5.35 1.26 15.29
CA THR A 178 6.08 0.06 14.90
C THR A 178 5.18 -1.14 14.58
N ALA A 179 3.96 -1.17 15.09
CA ALA A 179 2.95 -2.17 14.73
C ALA A 179 2.81 -2.34 13.20
N ASN A 180 2.91 -1.24 12.44
CA ASN A 180 2.72 -1.20 10.99
C ASN A 180 4.03 -1.34 10.19
N PHE A 181 5.18 -1.50 10.84
CA PHE A 181 6.43 -1.73 10.13
C PHE A 181 6.48 -3.14 9.55
N THR A 182 7.07 -3.30 8.37
CA THR A 182 7.42 -4.65 7.88
C THR A 182 8.26 -5.35 8.94
N ALA A 183 7.83 -6.52 9.41
CA ALA A 183 8.53 -7.24 10.47
C ALA A 183 9.96 -7.61 10.03
N THR A 184 10.11 -8.14 8.82
CA THR A 184 11.41 -8.51 8.26
C THR A 184 12.33 -7.29 8.14
N GLY A 185 11.83 -6.19 7.57
CA GLY A 185 12.58 -4.94 7.44
C GLY A 185 12.93 -4.31 8.79
N TYR A 186 11.99 -4.31 9.73
CA TYR A 186 12.19 -3.75 11.06
C TYR A 186 13.31 -4.46 11.83
N PHE A 187 13.31 -5.79 11.91
CA PHE A 187 14.36 -6.53 12.62
C PHE A 187 15.72 -6.38 11.96
N PHE A 188 15.77 -6.37 10.63
CA PHE A 188 16.97 -6.10 9.89
C PHE A 188 17.53 -4.69 10.20
N ALA A 189 16.69 -3.67 10.07
CA ALA A 189 17.08 -2.28 10.27
C ALA A 189 17.45 -1.99 11.73
N ARG A 190 16.73 -2.58 12.70
CA ARG A 190 17.03 -2.48 14.12
C ARG A 190 18.43 -3.03 14.45
N GLU A 191 18.79 -4.19 13.89
CA GLU A 191 20.10 -4.78 14.11
C GLU A 191 21.21 -3.97 13.44
N LEU A 192 20.98 -3.45 12.24
CA LEU A 192 21.93 -2.55 11.59
C LEU A 192 22.13 -1.27 12.41
N GLN A 193 21.05 -0.64 12.84
CA GLN A 193 21.11 0.59 13.64
C GLN A 193 21.89 0.35 14.95
N ARG A 194 21.64 -0.78 15.60
CA ARG A 194 22.36 -1.17 16.83
C ARG A 194 23.86 -1.34 16.60
N ARG A 195 24.27 -1.90 15.47
CA ARG A 195 25.68 -2.14 15.13
C ARG A 195 26.40 -0.89 14.61
N LEU A 196 25.73 -0.15 13.73
CA LEU A 196 26.38 0.96 13.04
C LEU A 196 26.24 2.28 13.80
N GLN A 197 25.26 2.40 14.72
CA GLN A 197 24.95 3.60 15.50
C GLN A 197 24.66 4.83 14.61
N ILE A 198 24.07 4.62 13.43
CA ILE A 198 23.65 5.65 12.48
C ILE A 198 22.15 5.54 12.23
N PRO A 199 21.49 6.59 11.68
CA PRO A 199 20.11 6.48 11.24
C PRO A 199 19.93 5.41 10.15
N ILE A 200 18.86 4.62 10.28
CA ILE A 200 18.48 3.59 9.30
C ILE A 200 17.04 3.85 8.86
N GLY A 201 16.85 3.99 7.55
CA GLY A 201 15.54 4.08 6.92
C GLY A 201 15.25 2.83 6.09
N ILE A 202 14.00 2.39 6.12
CA ILE A 202 13.51 1.34 5.24
C ILE A 202 12.38 1.89 4.36
N ILE A 203 12.42 1.56 3.08
CA ILE A 203 11.33 1.80 2.14
C ILE A 203 10.63 0.47 1.93
N ASN A 204 9.46 0.31 2.54
CA ASN A 204 8.64 -0.88 2.38
C ASN A 204 7.80 -0.76 1.12
N ALA A 205 8.23 -1.47 0.07
CA ALA A 205 7.51 -1.62 -1.20
C ALA A 205 7.21 -3.09 -1.42
N SER A 206 6.24 -3.63 -0.67
CA SER A 206 5.88 -5.05 -0.72
C SER A 206 4.38 -5.22 -0.98
N PHE A 207 4.02 -6.29 -1.68
CA PHE A 207 2.62 -6.59 -2.03
C PHE A 207 2.35 -8.10 -1.86
N GLY A 208 1.55 -8.45 -0.85
CA GLY A 208 1.21 -9.84 -0.56
C GLY A 208 0.45 -10.51 -1.69
N GLY A 209 0.84 -11.76 -2.03
CA GLY A 209 0.24 -12.51 -3.12
C GLY A 209 0.81 -12.19 -4.51
N SER A 210 1.75 -11.25 -4.63
CA SER A 210 2.39 -10.96 -5.91
C SER A 210 3.41 -12.02 -6.30
N SER A 211 3.54 -12.28 -7.58
CA SER A 211 4.60 -13.10 -8.16
C SER A 211 5.82 -12.24 -8.51
N VAL A 212 6.99 -12.86 -8.75
CA VAL A 212 8.23 -12.14 -9.10
C VAL A 212 8.10 -11.35 -10.40
N GLU A 213 7.28 -11.82 -11.30
CA GLU A 213 7.02 -11.17 -12.59
C GLU A 213 6.40 -9.77 -12.41
N GLY A 214 5.56 -9.57 -11.39
CA GLY A 214 4.99 -8.27 -11.05
C GLY A 214 6.03 -7.25 -10.57
N TRP A 215 7.25 -7.69 -10.23
CA TRP A 215 8.39 -6.86 -9.80
C TRP A 215 9.49 -6.74 -10.86
N THR A 216 9.29 -7.40 -12.00
CA THR A 216 10.25 -7.40 -13.11
C THR A 216 9.73 -6.49 -14.24
N SER A 217 10.60 -5.68 -14.81
CA SER A 217 10.18 -4.82 -15.92
C SER A 217 9.72 -5.63 -17.13
N ARG A 218 8.79 -5.06 -17.89
CA ARG A 218 8.25 -5.70 -19.08
C ARG A 218 9.32 -6.03 -20.12
N GLU A 219 10.31 -5.14 -20.25
CA GLU A 219 11.45 -5.29 -21.17
C GLU A 219 12.32 -6.47 -20.75
N ALA A 220 12.60 -6.62 -19.45
CA ALA A 220 13.37 -7.75 -18.94
C ALA A 220 12.60 -9.08 -19.11
N LEU A 221 11.30 -9.10 -18.79
CA LEU A 221 10.48 -10.29 -19.00
C LEU A 221 10.42 -10.69 -20.47
N ALA A 222 10.32 -9.73 -21.38
CA ALA A 222 10.27 -10.02 -22.82
C ALA A 222 11.57 -10.61 -23.38
N GLN A 223 12.72 -10.36 -22.70
CA GLN A 223 14.01 -10.91 -23.11
C GLN A 223 14.25 -12.34 -22.62
N GLU A 224 13.73 -12.67 -21.43
CA GLU A 224 14.05 -13.93 -20.74
C GLU A 224 12.91 -14.95 -20.77
N ALA A 225 11.69 -14.53 -21.07
CA ALA A 225 10.50 -15.39 -21.01
C ALA A 225 10.21 -16.08 -22.33
N ASP A 226 9.63 -17.27 -22.26
CA ASP A 226 9.10 -17.96 -23.44
C ASP A 226 7.84 -17.25 -24.02
N ALA A 227 7.48 -17.62 -25.24
CA ALA A 227 6.37 -17.01 -25.95
C ALA A 227 5.01 -17.22 -25.25
N GLU A 228 4.83 -18.33 -24.55
CA GLU A 228 3.58 -18.63 -23.82
C GLU A 228 3.43 -17.71 -22.62
N PHE A 229 4.50 -17.51 -21.86
CA PHE A 229 4.52 -16.57 -20.75
C PHE A 229 4.26 -15.13 -21.20
N VAL A 230 4.91 -14.67 -22.27
CA VAL A 230 4.68 -13.33 -22.85
C VAL A 230 3.22 -13.17 -23.29
N ALA A 231 2.64 -14.19 -23.93
CA ALA A 231 1.23 -14.15 -24.33
C ALA A 231 0.28 -14.08 -23.11
N LYS A 232 0.59 -14.83 -22.03
CA LYS A 232 -0.16 -14.75 -20.77
C LYS A 232 -0.09 -13.37 -20.14
N MET A 233 1.11 -12.78 -20.06
CA MET A 233 1.29 -11.43 -19.53
C MET A 233 0.53 -10.39 -20.33
N ASN A 234 0.58 -10.45 -21.66
CA ASN A 234 -0.17 -9.54 -22.52
C ASN A 234 -1.70 -9.66 -22.30
N ARG A 235 -2.22 -10.87 -22.09
CA ARG A 235 -3.64 -11.06 -21.72
C ARG A 235 -3.96 -10.41 -20.40
N LEU A 236 -3.19 -10.67 -19.34
CA LEU A 236 -3.41 -10.08 -18.00
C LEU A 236 -3.38 -8.55 -18.04
N MET A 237 -2.48 -7.95 -18.83
CA MET A 237 -2.42 -6.50 -18.99
C MET A 237 -3.64 -5.96 -19.74
N ASN A 238 -4.06 -6.65 -20.80
CA ASN A 238 -5.29 -6.28 -21.52
C ASN A 238 -6.52 -6.39 -20.62
N ASP A 239 -6.60 -7.44 -19.79
CA ASP A 239 -7.69 -7.63 -18.83
C ASP A 239 -7.70 -6.52 -17.77
N TYR A 240 -6.52 -6.08 -17.31
CA TYR A 240 -6.40 -4.95 -16.41
C TYR A 240 -6.86 -3.63 -17.04
N ASP A 241 -6.43 -3.34 -18.28
CA ASP A 241 -6.82 -2.13 -19.01
C ASP A 241 -8.33 -2.12 -19.35
N ASN A 242 -8.97 -3.30 -19.42
CA ASN A 242 -10.41 -3.46 -19.65
C ASN A 242 -11.18 -3.88 -18.38
N HIS A 243 -10.63 -3.65 -17.19
CA HIS A 243 -11.16 -4.13 -15.92
C HIS A 243 -12.65 -3.80 -15.71
N ASP A 244 -13.04 -2.57 -15.96
CA ASP A 244 -14.43 -2.13 -15.74
C ASP A 244 -15.43 -2.89 -16.63
N GLN A 245 -15.06 -3.16 -17.86
CA GLN A 245 -15.89 -3.96 -18.77
C GLN A 245 -15.97 -5.41 -18.31
N LEU A 246 -14.83 -6.00 -17.90
CA LEU A 246 -14.80 -7.37 -17.36
C LEU A 246 -15.63 -7.52 -16.10
N VAL A 247 -15.60 -6.52 -15.21
CA VAL A 247 -16.44 -6.50 -14.02
C VAL A 247 -17.93 -6.42 -14.40
N ALA A 248 -18.29 -5.58 -15.36
CA ALA A 248 -19.67 -5.46 -15.84
C ALA A 248 -20.15 -6.78 -16.45
N ASP A 249 -19.34 -7.42 -17.29
CA ASP A 249 -19.64 -8.72 -17.89
C ASP A 249 -19.77 -9.84 -16.84
N TYR A 250 -18.87 -9.84 -15.84
CA TYR A 250 -18.96 -10.78 -14.71
C TYR A 250 -20.24 -10.60 -13.91
N VAL A 251 -20.61 -9.36 -13.57
CA VAL A 251 -21.84 -9.07 -12.82
C VAL A 251 -23.07 -9.52 -13.61
N ALA A 252 -23.09 -9.28 -14.92
CA ALA A 252 -24.19 -9.74 -15.80
C ALA A 252 -24.26 -11.27 -15.87
N ALA A 253 -23.09 -11.93 -16.01
CA ALA A 253 -23.00 -13.39 -16.01
C ALA A 253 -23.41 -14.00 -14.66
N LEU A 254 -23.03 -13.38 -13.55
CA LEU A 254 -23.42 -13.78 -12.21
C LEU A 254 -24.93 -13.69 -12.01
N ALA A 255 -25.56 -12.58 -12.39
CA ALA A 255 -26.99 -12.39 -12.32
C ALA A 255 -27.77 -13.43 -13.16
N ALA A 256 -27.27 -13.74 -14.36
CA ALA A 256 -27.83 -14.80 -15.21
C ALA A 256 -27.71 -16.19 -14.57
N TRP A 257 -26.54 -16.46 -13.94
CA TRP A 257 -26.29 -17.70 -13.22
C TRP A 257 -27.21 -17.83 -11.98
N GLU A 258 -27.31 -16.77 -11.18
CA GLU A 258 -28.22 -16.71 -10.02
C GLU A 258 -29.66 -16.98 -10.41
N THR A 259 -30.12 -16.35 -11.50
CA THR A 259 -31.48 -16.58 -12.04
C THR A 259 -31.65 -18.03 -12.48
N LYS A 260 -30.66 -18.58 -13.20
CA LYS A 260 -30.71 -19.98 -13.70
C LYS A 260 -30.81 -21.01 -12.56
N TYR A 261 -30.18 -20.73 -11.43
CA TYR A 261 -30.13 -21.63 -10.29
C TYR A 261 -30.98 -21.17 -9.10
N ASP A 262 -31.92 -20.22 -9.32
CA ASP A 262 -32.85 -19.64 -8.31
C ASP A 262 -32.12 -19.10 -7.06
N ARG A 263 -30.97 -18.41 -7.31
CA ARG A 263 -30.13 -17.83 -6.25
C ARG A 263 -30.19 -16.31 -6.25
N THR A 264 -31.40 -15.77 -6.19
CA THR A 264 -31.67 -14.33 -6.34
C THR A 264 -31.42 -13.48 -5.08
N ALA A 265 -30.92 -14.05 -3.97
CA ALA A 265 -30.63 -13.28 -2.77
C ALA A 265 -29.29 -13.66 -2.12
N PRO A 266 -28.47 -12.67 -1.71
CA PRO A 266 -27.32 -12.91 -0.84
C PRO A 266 -27.82 -13.49 0.51
N GLY A 267 -27.38 -14.66 0.85
CA GLY A 267 -27.81 -15.35 2.07
C GLY A 267 -28.81 -16.47 1.84
N GLY A 268 -29.03 -16.82 0.62
CA GLY A 268 -29.71 -18.06 0.27
C GLY A 268 -31.21 -17.99 0.28
N ALA A 269 -31.71 -18.41 -0.82
CA ALA A 269 -33.08 -18.79 -0.97
C ALA A 269 -33.52 -19.76 0.16
N THR A 270 -34.76 -19.76 0.43
CA THR A 270 -35.47 -20.61 1.42
C THR A 270 -35.05 -22.11 1.34
N ALA A 271 -34.59 -22.58 0.19
CA ALA A 271 -34.10 -23.95 -0.01
C ALA A 271 -32.76 -24.23 0.72
N ASP A 272 -31.83 -23.25 0.77
CA ASP A 272 -30.55 -23.42 1.45
C ASP A 272 -30.71 -23.39 2.97
N ASN A 273 -31.64 -22.56 3.47
CA ASN A 273 -32.02 -22.56 4.89
C ASN A 273 -32.68 -23.87 5.32
N ALA A 274 -33.44 -24.52 4.43
CA ALA A 274 -33.98 -25.84 4.69
C ALA A 274 -32.93 -26.93 4.86
N ARG A 275 -31.82 -26.84 4.09
CA ARG A 275 -30.69 -27.77 4.22
C ARG A 275 -29.87 -27.56 5.47
N ALA A 276 -29.83 -26.33 5.98
CA ALA A 276 -29.16 -25.99 7.24
C ALA A 276 -30.00 -26.35 8.48
N ALA A 277 -31.30 -26.68 8.31
CA ALA A 277 -32.17 -26.94 9.41
C ALA A 277 -31.72 -28.15 10.25
N PRO A 278 -31.84 -28.10 11.58
CA PRO A 278 -31.50 -29.24 12.44
C PRO A 278 -32.26 -30.51 12.11
N THR A 279 -33.47 -30.36 11.54
CA THR A 279 -34.40 -31.44 11.20
C THR A 279 -34.34 -31.91 9.76
N VAL A 280 -33.30 -31.48 8.98
CA VAL A 280 -33.19 -31.90 7.59
C VAL A 280 -33.04 -33.41 7.50
N ASN A 281 -33.84 -34.04 6.63
CA ASN A 281 -33.65 -35.46 6.30
C ASN A 281 -32.42 -35.58 5.37
N ALA A 282 -31.36 -36.21 5.85
CA ALA A 282 -30.11 -36.45 5.13
C ALA A 282 -29.96 -37.95 4.75
N SER A 283 -31.01 -38.73 4.76
CA SER A 283 -30.96 -40.18 4.49
C SER A 283 -30.51 -40.51 3.08
N ASP A 284 -30.72 -39.59 2.13
CA ASP A 284 -30.27 -39.68 0.71
C ASP A 284 -28.92 -39.00 0.43
N TRP A 285 -28.27 -38.43 1.47
CA TRP A 285 -27.00 -37.77 1.31
C TRP A 285 -25.86 -38.79 1.20
N GLN A 286 -24.93 -38.51 0.31
CA GLN A 286 -23.73 -39.34 0.15
C GLN A 286 -22.83 -39.24 1.39
N GLN A 287 -22.36 -40.37 1.89
CA GLN A 287 -21.32 -40.40 2.91
C GLN A 287 -19.97 -40.12 2.28
N VAL A 288 -19.22 -39.19 2.87
CA VAL A 288 -17.91 -38.77 2.39
C VAL A 288 -16.90 -38.72 3.53
N VAL A 289 -15.63 -38.92 3.18
CA VAL A 289 -14.50 -38.79 4.12
C VAL A 289 -13.81 -37.48 3.86
N LEU A 290 -13.67 -36.66 4.89
CA LEU A 290 -12.96 -35.40 4.83
C LEU A 290 -11.55 -35.52 5.43
N PRO A 291 -10.55 -34.74 4.92
CA PRO A 291 -10.66 -33.77 3.84
C PRO A 291 -10.80 -34.39 2.45
N ALA A 292 -11.58 -33.75 1.56
CA ALA A 292 -11.76 -34.17 0.18
C ALA A 292 -11.80 -32.97 -0.76
N SER A 293 -11.34 -33.14 -2.01
CA SER A 293 -11.49 -32.11 -3.05
C SER A 293 -12.94 -32.09 -3.57
N PHE A 294 -13.38 -30.97 -4.16
CA PHE A 294 -14.70 -30.86 -4.80
C PHE A 294 -14.96 -31.96 -5.84
N ALA A 295 -13.94 -32.32 -6.64
CA ALA A 295 -14.06 -33.42 -7.58
C ALA A 295 -14.38 -34.75 -6.91
N LYS A 296 -13.78 -35.07 -5.76
CA LYS A 296 -14.08 -36.29 -4.98
C LYS A 296 -15.48 -36.23 -4.32
N LEU A 297 -16.02 -35.03 -4.12
CA LEU A 297 -17.38 -34.82 -3.62
C LEU A 297 -18.42 -34.82 -4.74
N GLY A 298 -18.05 -35.12 -5.99
CA GLY A 298 -18.95 -35.14 -7.12
C GLY A 298 -19.20 -33.78 -7.78
N CYS A 299 -18.43 -32.76 -7.45
CA CYS A 299 -18.57 -31.39 -7.95
C CYS A 299 -17.28 -30.96 -8.69
N PRO A 300 -16.88 -31.60 -9.82
CA PRO A 300 -15.59 -31.33 -10.48
C PRO A 300 -15.49 -29.90 -11.05
N GLU A 301 -16.60 -29.26 -11.36
CA GLU A 301 -16.66 -27.92 -11.93
C GLU A 301 -16.85 -26.81 -10.84
N GLY A 302 -16.78 -27.20 -9.57
CA GLY A 302 -17.08 -26.33 -8.47
C GLY A 302 -18.56 -26.31 -8.07
N GLY A 303 -18.91 -25.54 -7.08
CA GLY A 303 -20.29 -25.43 -6.59
C GLY A 303 -20.35 -25.22 -5.08
N VAL A 304 -21.54 -25.41 -4.52
CA VAL A 304 -21.79 -25.39 -3.07
C VAL A 304 -22.10 -26.79 -2.59
N VAL A 305 -21.35 -27.25 -1.60
CA VAL A 305 -21.53 -28.56 -0.97
C VAL A 305 -21.98 -28.36 0.47
N TRP A 306 -23.09 -28.97 0.83
CA TRP A 306 -23.54 -29.02 2.20
C TRP A 306 -22.98 -30.29 2.85
N LEU A 307 -22.31 -30.11 3.96
CA LEU A 307 -21.76 -31.19 4.77
C LEU A 307 -22.46 -31.21 6.13
N ARG A 308 -22.85 -32.38 6.56
CA ARG A 308 -23.47 -32.58 7.87
C ARG A 308 -22.76 -33.70 8.64
N ARG A 309 -22.55 -33.48 9.89
CA ARG A 309 -22.07 -34.49 10.84
C ARG A 309 -22.81 -34.31 12.17
N GLU A 310 -23.27 -35.41 12.70
CA GLU A 310 -23.80 -35.46 14.07
C GLU A 310 -22.64 -35.86 15.00
N ILE A 311 -22.54 -35.17 16.11
CA ILE A 311 -21.56 -35.46 17.18
C ILE A 311 -22.29 -35.49 18.51
N ASP A 312 -22.00 -36.49 19.29
CA ASP A 312 -22.45 -36.55 20.67
C ASP A 312 -21.54 -35.72 21.54
N VAL A 313 -22.05 -34.69 22.19
CA VAL A 313 -21.31 -33.86 23.14
C VAL A 313 -21.51 -34.42 24.52
N PRO A 314 -20.44 -34.95 25.19
CA PRO A 314 -20.55 -35.47 26.53
C PRO A 314 -21.07 -34.41 27.53
N ALA A 315 -21.84 -34.83 28.51
CA ALA A 315 -22.51 -33.92 29.45
C ALA A 315 -21.47 -33.09 30.29
N GLU A 316 -20.29 -33.61 30.48
CA GLU A 316 -19.21 -32.95 31.20
C GLU A 316 -18.69 -31.67 30.52
N PHE A 317 -18.94 -31.47 29.22
CA PHE A 317 -18.55 -30.24 28.51
C PHE A 317 -19.52 -29.06 28.78
N GLY A 318 -20.66 -29.31 29.47
CA GLY A 318 -21.60 -28.27 29.81
C GLY A 318 -22.24 -27.59 28.60
N THR A 319 -22.57 -26.28 28.73
CA THR A 319 -23.21 -25.49 27.67
C THR A 319 -22.27 -24.63 26.83
N ALA A 320 -20.97 -24.53 27.21
CA ALA A 320 -19.97 -23.73 26.53
C ALA A 320 -18.89 -24.65 25.94
N TRP A 321 -18.97 -24.92 24.66
CA TRP A 321 -17.98 -25.70 23.92
C TRP A 321 -17.64 -24.99 22.61
N ARG A 322 -16.46 -25.28 22.09
CA ARG A 322 -15.95 -24.74 20.84
C ARG A 322 -15.53 -25.88 19.93
N LEU A 323 -15.94 -25.79 18.68
CA LEU A 323 -15.49 -26.72 17.65
C LEU A 323 -14.40 -26.05 16.82
N ASP A 324 -13.18 -26.58 16.89
CA ASP A 324 -12.05 -26.07 16.12
C ASP A 324 -11.84 -26.93 14.86
N PHE A 325 -11.85 -26.27 13.71
CA PHE A 325 -11.49 -26.86 12.42
C PHE A 325 -10.03 -26.50 12.08
N PRO A 326 -9.08 -27.44 12.19
CA PRO A 326 -7.65 -27.11 12.04
C PRO A 326 -7.24 -26.70 10.64
N ALA A 327 -8.05 -26.98 9.60
CA ALA A 327 -7.80 -26.52 8.24
C ALA A 327 -9.12 -26.45 7.45
N CYS A 328 -9.61 -25.26 7.22
CA CYS A 328 -10.57 -24.97 6.16
C CYS A 328 -9.84 -24.13 5.11
N ARG A 329 -9.31 -24.76 4.04
CA ARG A 329 -8.75 -24.04 2.90
C ARG A 329 -9.78 -24.08 1.79
N ALA A 330 -10.41 -22.93 1.52
CA ALA A 330 -11.07 -22.69 0.26
C ALA A 330 -9.98 -22.36 -0.77
N PHE A 331 -9.86 -23.19 -1.80
CA PHE A 331 -9.11 -22.83 -2.99
C PHE A 331 -10.14 -22.27 -3.98
N TYR A 332 -9.93 -21.00 -4.34
CA TYR A 332 -10.64 -20.33 -5.42
C TYR A 332 -10.01 -20.69 -6.77
#